data_adc640e7738b3490b775e2f39ff78081
#
_entry.id   adc640e7738b3490b775e2f39ff78081
#
_cell.length_a   1.000
_cell.length_b   1.000
_cell.length_c   1.000
_cell.angle_alpha   90.00
_cell.angle_beta   90.00
_cell.angle_gamma   90.00
#
_symmetry.space_group_name_H-M   'P 1'
#
loop_
_entity.id
_entity.type
_entity.pdbx_description
1 polymer ?
#
loop_
_entity_poly.entity_id
_entity_poly.type
_entity_poly.pdbx_seq_one_letter_code
_entity_poly.pdbx_strand_id
1 'polypeptide(L)'
;MARTFAQFRGVTKAIVGIGRWAAAQSTVYDAATERERRALHRQGVSAEVSGVFVTPDGDTPPTALNDRMIGVSAAQLRAIDEVVAVPYETVKAPAVRAALRSRLVGSLVTHTSLARALLETDTRTGPGTADVG
;
A
#
# COMPACT_ATOMS: atom_id res chain seq x y z
N MET A 1 -3.73 -10.26 24.00
CA MET A 1 -3.60 -9.10 23.11
C MET A 1 -2.39 -8.23 23.48
N ALA A 2 -2.24 -7.75 24.68
CA ALA A 2 -1.10 -6.89 25.08
C ALA A 2 0.28 -7.53 24.81
N ARG A 3 0.45 -8.83 25.01
CA ARG A 3 1.69 -9.56 24.70
C ARG A 3 2.02 -9.59 23.20
N THR A 4 1.02 -9.74 22.35
CA THR A 4 1.19 -9.75 20.89
C THR A 4 1.65 -8.38 20.37
N PHE A 5 1.04 -7.30 20.86
CA PHE A 5 1.43 -5.94 20.47
C PHE A 5 2.82 -5.56 20.98
N ALA A 6 3.21 -6.03 22.18
CA ALA A 6 4.54 -5.80 22.71
C ALA A 6 5.64 -6.45 21.86
N GLN A 7 5.32 -7.56 21.18
CA GLN A 7 6.27 -8.26 20.29
C GLN A 7 6.57 -7.51 19.00
N PHE A 8 5.69 -6.63 18.55
CA PHE A 8 5.96 -5.83 17.33
C PHE A 8 7.22 -4.98 17.42
N ARG A 9 7.61 -4.57 18.61
CA ARG A 9 8.86 -3.82 18.83
C ARG A 9 10.12 -4.61 18.53
N GLY A 10 10.05 -5.95 18.61
CA GLY A 10 11.16 -6.85 18.33
C GLY A 10 11.20 -7.38 16.90
N VAL A 11 10.25 -7.02 16.05
CA VAL A 11 10.18 -7.50 14.68
C VAL A 11 11.20 -6.75 13.82
N THR A 12 12.09 -7.51 13.17
CA THR A 12 13.14 -7.00 12.29
C THR A 12 12.83 -7.19 10.82
N LYS A 13 11.91 -8.10 10.49
CA LYS A 13 11.50 -8.43 9.13
C LYS A 13 10.00 -8.67 9.09
N ALA A 14 9.31 -8.08 8.13
CA ALA A 14 7.90 -8.34 7.87
C ALA A 14 7.68 -8.73 6.41
N ILE A 15 6.78 -9.68 6.19
CA ILE A 15 6.27 -10.04 4.87
C ILE A 15 4.82 -9.57 4.82
N VAL A 16 4.49 -8.73 3.85
CA VAL A 16 3.19 -8.07 3.77
C VAL A 16 2.54 -8.23 2.40
N GLY A 17 1.22 -8.17 2.37
CA GLY A 17 0.45 -8.02 1.15
C GLY A 17 0.21 -6.55 0.82
N ILE A 18 -0.09 -6.29 -0.43
CA ILE A 18 -0.57 -4.99 -0.92
C ILE A 18 -1.95 -5.20 -1.52
N GLY A 19 -2.95 -4.47 -1.02
CA GLY A 19 -4.29 -4.42 -1.57
C GLY A 19 -4.50 -3.15 -2.40
N ARG A 20 -5.21 -3.27 -3.52
CA ARG A 20 -5.77 -2.14 -4.22
C ARG A 20 -7.10 -1.79 -3.57
N TRP A 21 -7.38 -0.50 -3.35
CA TRP A 21 -8.64 -0.08 -2.72
C TRP A 21 -9.81 -0.21 -3.70
N ALA A 22 -10.19 -1.45 -3.97
CA ALA A 22 -11.27 -1.84 -4.87
C ALA A 22 -11.82 -3.23 -4.49
N ALA A 23 -13.03 -3.52 -4.94
CA ALA A 23 -13.69 -4.81 -4.72
C ALA A 23 -12.83 -5.99 -5.20
N ALA A 24 -12.77 -7.05 -4.42
CA ALA A 24 -11.99 -8.26 -4.68
C ALA A 24 -10.46 -8.04 -4.82
N GLN A 25 -9.97 -6.83 -4.51
CA GLN A 25 -8.55 -6.47 -4.59
C GLN A 25 -7.92 -6.20 -3.22
N SER A 26 -8.74 -6.11 -2.17
CA SER A 26 -8.34 -5.95 -0.78
C SER A 26 -9.37 -6.59 0.14
N THR A 27 -8.92 -7.46 1.03
CA THR A 27 -9.79 -8.07 2.05
C THR A 27 -10.34 -7.02 3.02
N VAL A 28 -9.58 -5.95 3.28
CA VAL A 28 -10.04 -4.83 4.10
C VAL A 28 -11.16 -4.06 3.41
N TYR A 29 -11.03 -3.81 2.10
CA TYR A 29 -12.08 -3.19 1.29
C TYR A 29 -13.36 -4.01 1.35
N ASP A 30 -13.25 -5.31 1.13
CA ASP A 30 -14.41 -6.21 1.08
C ASP A 30 -15.12 -6.32 2.45
N ALA A 31 -14.37 -6.21 3.54
CA ALA A 31 -14.91 -6.21 4.91
C ALA A 31 -15.46 -4.85 5.37
N ALA A 32 -15.08 -3.76 4.72
CA ALA A 32 -15.52 -2.42 5.08
C ALA A 32 -16.97 -2.16 4.67
N THR A 33 -17.67 -1.31 5.43
CA THR A 33 -19.00 -0.83 5.05
C THR A 33 -18.90 0.13 3.85
N GLU A 34 -20.00 0.28 3.11
CA GLU A 34 -20.07 1.22 1.99
C GLU A 34 -19.70 2.66 2.40
N ARG A 35 -20.15 3.07 3.59
CA ARG A 35 -19.82 4.39 4.16
C ARG A 35 -18.32 4.57 4.35
N GLU A 36 -17.65 3.56 4.89
CA GLU A 36 -16.20 3.55 5.10
C GLU A 36 -15.45 3.57 3.76
N ARG A 37 -15.85 2.74 2.80
CA ARG A 37 -15.26 2.72 1.46
C ARG A 37 -15.31 4.08 0.79
N ARG A 38 -16.47 4.76 0.85
CA ARG A 38 -16.64 6.11 0.31
C ARG A 38 -15.80 7.15 1.06
N ALA A 39 -15.73 7.05 2.39
CA ALA A 39 -14.94 7.97 3.19
C ALA A 39 -13.45 7.89 2.84
N LEU A 40 -12.92 6.67 2.71
CA LEU A 40 -11.52 6.46 2.33
C LEU A 40 -11.26 6.89 0.89
N HIS A 41 -12.19 6.65 0.00
CA HIS A 41 -12.11 7.11 -1.39
C HIS A 41 -12.02 8.65 -1.48
N ARG A 42 -12.84 9.36 -0.70
CA ARG A 42 -12.78 10.83 -0.59
C ARG A 42 -11.46 11.34 -0.02
N GLN A 43 -10.79 10.57 0.84
CA GLN A 43 -9.46 10.88 1.34
C GLN A 43 -8.34 10.58 0.33
N GLY A 44 -8.67 10.07 -0.85
CA GLY A 44 -7.71 9.73 -1.89
C GLY A 44 -7.01 8.40 -1.69
N VAL A 45 -7.50 7.53 -0.81
CA VAL A 45 -6.91 6.20 -0.60
C VAL A 45 -7.07 5.35 -1.86
N SER A 46 -5.98 4.78 -2.32
CA SER A 46 -5.93 3.91 -3.51
C SER A 46 -5.36 2.52 -3.22
N ALA A 47 -4.70 2.37 -2.08
CA ALA A 47 -4.05 1.12 -1.69
C ALA A 47 -4.06 0.93 -0.18
N GLU A 48 -3.77 -0.30 0.24
CA GLU A 48 -3.47 -0.60 1.64
C GLU A 48 -2.33 -1.60 1.76
N VAL A 49 -1.56 -1.48 2.82
CA VAL A 49 -0.47 -2.38 3.19
C VAL A 49 -0.72 -2.85 4.61
N SER A 50 -1.14 -4.10 4.76
CA SER A 50 -1.47 -4.69 6.08
C SER A 50 -2.43 -3.82 6.91
N GLY A 51 -3.42 -3.20 6.26
CA GLY A 51 -4.40 -2.33 6.90
C GLY A 51 -3.96 -0.87 7.08
N VAL A 52 -2.78 -0.50 6.64
CA VAL A 52 -2.35 0.91 6.55
C VAL A 52 -2.77 1.46 5.20
N PHE A 53 -3.61 2.48 5.20
CA PHE A 53 -4.14 3.08 3.96
C PHE A 53 -3.16 4.06 3.35
N VAL A 54 -3.07 4.02 2.01
CA VAL A 54 -2.07 4.76 1.26
C VAL A 54 -2.72 5.49 0.08
N THR A 55 -2.33 6.73 -0.14
CA THR A 55 -2.69 7.51 -1.33
C THR A 55 -1.71 7.26 -2.48
N PRO A 56 -2.04 7.63 -3.72
CA PRO A 56 -1.11 7.50 -4.85
C PRO A 56 0.23 8.22 -4.65
N ASP A 57 0.25 9.30 -3.87
CA ASP A 57 1.46 10.06 -3.56
C ASP A 57 2.30 9.43 -2.45
N GLY A 58 1.77 8.40 -1.79
CA GLY A 58 2.44 7.70 -0.70
C GLY A 58 2.12 8.23 0.69
N ASP A 59 1.16 9.14 0.82
CA ASP A 59 0.68 9.59 2.12
C ASP A 59 -0.12 8.49 2.83
N THR A 60 -0.04 8.46 4.14
CA THR A 60 -0.76 7.49 4.98
C THR A 60 -1.73 8.23 5.90
N PRO A 61 -2.87 8.70 5.37
CA PRO A 61 -3.82 9.48 6.17
C PRO A 61 -4.43 8.63 7.28
N PRO A 62 -4.60 9.19 8.49
CA PRO A 62 -5.35 8.52 9.53
C PRO A 62 -6.82 8.43 9.13
N THR A 63 -7.45 7.29 9.39
CA THR A 63 -8.86 7.06 9.04
C THR A 63 -9.63 6.53 10.24
N ALA A 64 -10.94 6.80 10.28
CA ALA A 64 -11.81 6.26 11.31
C ALA A 64 -11.88 4.72 11.29
N LEU A 65 -11.63 4.11 10.14
CA LEU A 65 -11.59 2.66 10.03
C LEU A 65 -10.41 2.06 10.80
N ASN A 66 -9.28 2.76 10.89
CA ASN A 66 -8.14 2.32 11.68
C ASN A 66 -8.48 2.13 13.17
N ASP A 67 -9.40 2.93 13.70
CA ASP A 67 -9.80 2.83 15.12
C ASP A 67 -10.55 1.53 15.44
N ARG A 68 -11.17 0.89 14.45
CA ARG A 68 -11.86 -0.39 14.56
C ARG A 68 -11.00 -1.59 14.15
N MET A 69 -9.85 -1.36 13.57
CA MET A 69 -8.98 -2.42 13.07
C MET A 69 -7.92 -2.79 14.11
N ILE A 70 -7.65 -4.07 14.21
CA ILE A 70 -6.50 -4.58 14.93
C ILE A 70 -5.40 -4.81 13.91
N GLY A 71 -4.34 -4.05 14.00
CA GLY A 71 -3.25 -4.17 13.04
C GLY A 71 -2.06 -3.29 13.39
N VAL A 72 -1.08 -3.34 12.53
CA VAL A 72 0.13 -2.53 12.63
C VAL A 72 -0.14 -1.10 12.13
N SER A 73 0.45 -0.11 12.77
CA SER A 73 0.39 1.28 12.30
C SER A 73 1.45 1.57 11.24
N ALA A 74 1.28 2.68 10.51
CA ALA A 74 2.29 3.17 9.57
C ALA A 74 3.66 3.39 10.25
N ALA A 75 3.66 4.00 11.44
CA ALA A 75 4.87 4.22 12.20
C ALA A 75 5.56 2.91 12.60
N GLN A 76 4.78 1.91 13.02
CA GLN A 76 5.31 0.59 13.36
C GLN A 76 5.90 -0.12 12.14
N LEU A 77 5.24 -0.08 10.98
CA LEU A 77 5.80 -0.65 9.74
C LEU A 77 7.11 0.04 9.33
N ARG A 78 7.15 1.36 9.40
CA ARG A 78 8.37 2.14 9.06
C ARG A 78 9.52 1.88 10.03
N ALA A 79 9.24 1.46 11.24
CA ALA A 79 10.25 1.10 12.24
C ALA A 79 10.84 -0.31 12.05
N ILE A 80 10.24 -1.14 11.21
CA ILE A 80 10.76 -2.47 10.87
C ILE A 80 11.89 -2.32 9.85
N ASP A 81 13.05 -2.93 10.12
CA ASP A 81 14.25 -2.79 9.29
C ASP A 81 14.03 -3.27 7.86
N GLU A 82 13.30 -4.36 7.67
CA GLU A 82 13.03 -4.92 6.36
C GLU A 82 11.55 -5.30 6.22
N VAL A 83 10.85 -4.63 5.32
CA VAL A 83 9.47 -4.94 4.94
C VAL A 83 9.45 -5.38 3.49
N VAL A 84 9.11 -6.64 3.26
CA VAL A 84 9.02 -7.26 1.94
C VAL A 84 7.56 -7.45 1.57
N ALA A 85 7.14 -6.91 0.43
CA ALA A 85 5.82 -7.17 -0.12
C ALA A 85 5.87 -8.24 -1.22
N VAL A 86 4.81 -9.02 -1.33
CA VAL A 86 4.69 -10.13 -2.28
C VAL A 86 3.44 -9.95 -3.16
N PRO A 87 3.34 -8.86 -3.95
CA PRO A 87 2.25 -8.69 -4.90
C PRO A 87 2.49 -9.52 -6.16
N TYR A 88 1.43 -9.99 -6.80
CA TYR A 88 1.56 -10.83 -8.00
C TYR A 88 0.56 -10.52 -9.12
N GLU A 89 -0.39 -9.64 -8.93
CA GLU A 89 -1.37 -9.27 -9.96
C GLU A 89 -0.99 -7.94 -10.62
N THR A 90 -0.94 -7.90 -11.97
CA THR A 90 -0.57 -6.69 -12.72
C THR A 90 -1.52 -5.52 -12.48
N VAL A 91 -2.80 -5.80 -12.20
CA VAL A 91 -3.80 -4.79 -11.83
C VAL A 91 -3.42 -4.00 -10.57
N LYS A 92 -2.55 -4.56 -9.73
CA LYS A 92 -2.04 -3.93 -8.50
C LYS A 92 -0.86 -2.97 -8.74
N ALA A 93 -0.36 -2.83 -9.95
CA ALA A 93 0.80 -1.96 -10.21
C ALA A 93 0.66 -0.54 -9.65
N PRO A 94 -0.46 0.18 -9.78
CA PRO A 94 -0.63 1.49 -9.15
C PRO A 94 -0.57 1.43 -7.62
N ALA A 95 -1.18 0.40 -7.01
CA ALA A 95 -1.14 0.20 -5.57
C ALA A 95 0.27 -0.11 -5.05
N VAL A 96 1.03 -0.89 -5.79
CA VAL A 96 2.44 -1.19 -5.48
C VAL A 96 3.29 0.07 -5.53
N ARG A 97 3.08 0.94 -6.52
CA ARG A 97 3.79 2.24 -6.58
C ARG A 97 3.47 3.12 -5.39
N ALA A 98 2.20 3.21 -5.01
CA ALA A 98 1.78 3.95 -3.82
C ALA A 98 2.48 3.40 -2.56
N ALA A 99 2.51 2.08 -2.39
CA ALA A 99 3.17 1.42 -1.27
C ALA A 99 4.68 1.71 -1.22
N LEU A 100 5.36 1.71 -2.36
CA LEU A 100 6.78 2.07 -2.44
C LEU A 100 7.02 3.54 -2.11
N ARG A 101 6.21 4.45 -2.63
CA ARG A 101 6.29 5.88 -2.30
C ARG A 101 6.05 6.19 -0.84
N SER A 102 5.19 5.41 -0.18
CA SER A 102 4.89 5.57 1.25
C SER A 102 6.06 5.20 2.17
N ARG A 103 7.07 4.51 1.65
CA ARG A 103 8.18 3.93 2.42
C ARG A 103 7.76 2.88 3.45
N LEU A 104 6.56 2.34 3.35
CA LEU A 104 6.12 1.20 4.15
C LEU A 104 6.76 -0.09 3.70
N VAL A 105 7.12 -0.18 2.43
CA VAL A 105 7.70 -1.36 1.78
C VAL A 105 9.04 -1.00 1.18
N GLY A 106 10.07 -1.77 1.52
CA GLY A 106 11.43 -1.57 1.02
C GLY A 106 11.84 -2.56 -0.08
N SER A 107 11.19 -3.70 -0.15
CA SER A 107 11.53 -4.77 -1.10
C SER A 107 10.29 -5.43 -1.67
N LEU A 108 10.38 -5.91 -2.90
CA LEU A 108 9.32 -6.64 -3.58
C LEU A 108 9.81 -8.02 -4.00
N VAL A 109 8.95 -9.02 -3.81
CA VAL A 109 9.06 -10.32 -4.47
C VAL A 109 7.82 -10.48 -5.33
N THR A 110 7.99 -10.54 -6.63
CA THR A 110 6.87 -10.60 -7.57
C THR A 110 7.25 -11.33 -8.86
N HIS A 111 6.28 -11.58 -9.72
CA HIS A 111 6.54 -12.18 -11.03
C HIS A 111 6.91 -11.11 -12.07
N THR A 112 7.47 -11.57 -13.18
CA THR A 112 7.99 -10.74 -14.28
C THR A 112 6.96 -9.77 -14.86
N SER A 113 5.70 -10.20 -15.01
CA SER A 113 4.66 -9.35 -15.62
C SER A 113 4.37 -8.10 -14.78
N LEU A 114 4.27 -8.23 -13.45
CA LEU A 114 4.06 -7.07 -12.57
C LEU A 114 5.32 -6.20 -12.51
N ALA A 115 6.51 -6.80 -12.45
CA ALA A 115 7.77 -6.07 -12.47
C ALA A 115 7.91 -5.22 -13.75
N ARG A 116 7.57 -5.76 -14.90
CA ARG A 116 7.53 -5.00 -16.16
C ARG A 116 6.51 -3.87 -16.12
N ALA A 117 5.30 -4.11 -15.65
CA ALA A 117 4.27 -3.08 -15.52
C ALA A 117 4.73 -1.92 -14.62
N LEU A 118 5.49 -2.20 -13.57
CA LEU A 118 6.06 -1.16 -12.71
C LEU A 118 7.12 -0.33 -13.43
N LEU A 119 7.98 -0.95 -14.23
CA LEU A 119 9.05 -0.29 -14.98
C LEU A 119 8.53 0.52 -16.18
N GLU A 120 7.56 0.00 -16.93
CA GLU A 120 7.02 0.64 -18.13
C GLU A 120 6.37 1.99 -17.87
N THR A 121 5.85 2.23 -16.67
CA THR A 121 5.19 3.51 -16.34
C THR A 121 6.19 4.60 -15.97
N ASP A 122 7.38 4.28 -15.52
CA ASP A 122 8.44 5.25 -15.26
C ASP A 122 8.97 5.88 -16.56
N THR A 123 8.91 5.18 -17.69
CA THR A 123 9.35 5.70 -18.99
C THR A 123 8.34 6.67 -19.62
N ARG A 124 7.07 6.72 -19.16
CA ARG A 124 6.04 7.64 -19.66
C ARG A 124 5.99 8.99 -18.96
N THR A 125 6.68 9.15 -17.84
CA THR A 125 6.79 10.40 -17.09
C THR A 125 8.08 11.17 -17.41
N GLY A 126 8.74 10.84 -18.50
CA GLY A 126 9.75 11.73 -19.07
C GLY A 126 9.10 13.07 -19.47
N PRO A 127 9.81 14.22 -19.35
CA PRO A 127 9.27 15.50 -19.75
C PRO A 127 8.82 15.38 -21.21
N GLY A 128 7.50 15.53 -21.42
CA GLY A 128 6.99 15.64 -22.78
C GLY A 128 7.76 16.76 -23.44
N THR A 129 8.52 16.44 -24.48
CA THR A 129 8.99 17.45 -25.38
C THR A 129 7.78 18.15 -25.92
N ALA A 130 7.52 19.34 -25.39
CA ALA A 130 6.62 20.26 -26.05
C ALA A 130 7.23 20.52 -27.42
N ASP A 131 6.66 19.85 -28.41
CA ASP A 131 6.94 20.17 -29.80
C ASP A 131 6.37 21.57 -30.05
N VAL A 132 7.25 22.53 -29.98
CA VAL A 132 6.98 23.89 -30.43
C VAL A 132 7.28 23.90 -31.92
N GLY A 133 6.30 23.47 -32.69
CA GLY A 133 6.31 23.68 -34.14
C GLY A 133 5.88 25.08 -34.49
#